data_f4e99448945e6fd0d9bbecdae94271b3
#
_entry.id   f4e99448945e6fd0d9bbecdae94271b3
#
_cell.length_a   1.000
_cell.length_b   1.000
_cell.length_c   1.000
_cell.angle_alpha   90.00
_cell.angle_beta   90.00
_cell.angle_gamma   90.00
#
_symmetry.space_group_name_H-M   'P 1'
#
loop_
_entity.id
_entity.type
_entity.pdbx_description
1 polymer ?
#
loop_
_entity_poly.entity_id
_entity_poly.type
_entity_poly.pdbx_seq_one_letter_code
_entity_poly.pdbx_strand_id
1 'polypeptide(L)'
;MIKLINAKVITSKGVSNNKCVVIGNEHIIYVGDDTKHMQCDTIDLKGNYVSAGFIDLHVHGGAGSSFMDYDQISFKKVVKYHEKQGTLNLMPTSLTAANNEIYRFLELYTQMKSNDSVKDSLLGVHMEGPFLSTNKCGAQDGLFCTKVDVDECQKYLDKCSDIKRMTIAPEMDEGFQLAHYLRERNISVSAGHTDCLYETMTKALNSGYDMITHMYSSMNGITMINGFRNAGAIEAILLNDDVCVELIADGKHLPAPIIELVYKLKGKDNIIFVSDAMRATGTDAKESYIGK
;
A
#
# COMPACT_ATOMS: atom_id res chain seq x y z
N MET A 1 10.40 -27.12 15.54
CA MET A 1 9.41 -27.32 14.46
C MET A 1 8.03 -27.38 15.07
N ILE A 2 7.06 -26.75 14.42
CA ILE A 2 5.65 -26.74 14.84
C ILE A 2 4.82 -27.33 13.68
N LYS A 3 3.87 -28.20 14.01
CA LYS A 3 2.91 -28.77 13.07
C LYS A 3 1.50 -28.34 13.45
N LEU A 4 0.83 -27.65 12.53
CA LEU A 4 -0.58 -27.29 12.63
C LEU A 4 -1.39 -28.38 11.93
N ILE A 5 -2.33 -29.02 12.62
CA ILE A 5 -3.16 -30.10 12.07
C ILE A 5 -4.65 -29.75 12.06
N ASN A 6 -5.46 -30.52 11.33
CA ASN A 6 -6.90 -30.31 11.19
C ASN A 6 -7.25 -28.89 10.71
N ALA A 7 -6.43 -28.33 9.79
CA ALA A 7 -6.57 -26.98 9.29
C ALA A 7 -7.40 -26.91 8.00
N LYS A 8 -8.13 -25.82 7.83
CA LYS A 8 -8.59 -25.32 6.52
C LYS A 8 -7.54 -24.35 5.99
N VAL A 9 -6.65 -24.83 5.10
CA VAL A 9 -5.55 -24.04 4.60
C VAL A 9 -5.98 -23.23 3.39
N ILE A 10 -5.81 -21.90 3.47
CA ILE A 10 -6.07 -20.97 2.38
C ILE A 10 -4.78 -20.80 1.58
N THR A 11 -4.84 -21.09 0.29
CA THR A 11 -3.73 -20.94 -0.66
C THR A 11 -4.19 -20.18 -1.91
N SER A 12 -3.27 -19.85 -2.81
CA SER A 12 -3.60 -19.26 -4.12
C SER A 12 -4.51 -20.15 -5.00
N LYS A 13 -4.60 -21.45 -4.67
CA LYS A 13 -5.46 -22.42 -5.37
C LYS A 13 -6.84 -22.61 -4.70
N GLY A 14 -7.11 -21.89 -3.62
CA GLY A 14 -8.35 -21.99 -2.85
C GLY A 14 -8.16 -22.61 -1.47
N VAL A 15 -9.26 -23.08 -0.86
CA VAL A 15 -9.29 -23.65 0.49
C VAL A 15 -9.15 -25.18 0.41
N SER A 16 -8.17 -25.73 1.11
CA SER A 16 -7.97 -27.17 1.27
C SER A 16 -8.30 -27.59 2.70
N ASN A 17 -9.24 -28.55 2.86
CA ASN A 17 -9.68 -29.01 4.18
C ASN A 17 -8.79 -30.14 4.72
N ASN A 18 -8.76 -30.28 6.05
CA ASN A 18 -8.05 -31.34 6.79
C ASN A 18 -6.58 -31.46 6.40
N LYS A 19 -5.92 -30.34 6.18
CA LYS A 19 -4.49 -30.29 5.87
C LYS A 19 -3.66 -30.01 7.12
N CYS A 20 -2.37 -30.28 7.02
CA CYS A 20 -1.40 -29.80 7.98
C CYS A 20 -0.45 -28.79 7.36
N VAL A 21 0.07 -27.90 8.20
CA VAL A 21 1.16 -26.97 7.88
C VAL A 21 2.29 -27.23 8.84
N VAL A 22 3.50 -27.47 8.33
CA VAL A 22 4.69 -27.66 9.15
C VAL A 22 5.60 -26.46 8.99
N ILE A 23 5.98 -25.88 10.12
CA ILE A 23 6.84 -24.69 10.21
C ILE A 23 8.14 -25.11 10.92
N GLY A 24 9.26 -24.80 10.31
CA GLY A 24 10.58 -25.03 10.88
C GLY A 24 11.57 -23.97 10.44
N ASN A 25 12.42 -23.52 11.33
CA ASN A 25 13.41 -22.46 11.08
C ASN A 25 12.76 -21.21 10.42
N GLU A 26 11.61 -20.77 10.98
CA GLU A 26 10.85 -19.61 10.52
C GLU A 26 10.26 -19.71 9.09
N HIS A 27 10.29 -20.91 8.50
CA HIS A 27 9.75 -21.15 7.17
C HIS A 27 8.64 -22.20 7.17
N ILE A 28 7.69 -22.06 6.25
CA ILE A 28 6.73 -23.11 5.94
C ILE A 28 7.48 -24.19 5.14
N ILE A 29 7.71 -25.34 5.72
CA ILE A 29 8.45 -26.44 5.07
C ILE A 29 7.55 -27.49 4.41
N TYR A 30 6.27 -27.54 4.82
CA TYR A 30 5.31 -28.45 4.23
C TYR A 30 3.88 -27.94 4.37
N VAL A 31 3.07 -28.15 3.35
CA VAL A 31 1.60 -27.98 3.36
C VAL A 31 0.99 -29.17 2.63
N GLY A 32 0.15 -29.94 3.30
CA GLY A 32 -0.45 -31.15 2.70
C GLY A 32 -1.23 -31.99 3.69
N ASP A 33 -1.32 -33.29 3.42
CA ASP A 33 -1.95 -34.24 4.31
C ASP A 33 -1.11 -34.46 5.58
N ASP A 34 -1.74 -34.88 6.71
CA ASP A 34 -1.03 -35.03 7.96
C ASP A 34 0.08 -36.08 7.84
N THR A 35 1.32 -35.65 8.02
CA THR A 35 2.52 -36.48 8.08
C THR A 35 2.72 -37.00 9.49
N LYS A 36 2.14 -38.16 9.81
CA LYS A 36 2.26 -38.80 11.15
C LYS A 36 3.69 -39.10 11.56
N HIS A 37 4.65 -39.05 10.64
CA HIS A 37 6.05 -39.40 10.85
C HIS A 37 6.95 -38.25 11.32
N MET A 38 6.48 -37.00 11.27
CA MET A 38 7.27 -35.85 11.71
C MET A 38 7.10 -35.64 13.22
N GLN A 39 8.16 -35.86 13.97
CA GLN A 39 8.21 -35.48 15.40
C GLN A 39 8.36 -33.96 15.52
N CYS A 40 7.32 -33.30 15.94
CA CYS A 40 7.29 -31.87 16.20
C CYS A 40 6.13 -31.53 17.15
N ASP A 41 6.22 -30.37 17.78
CA ASP A 41 5.13 -29.83 18.60
C ASP A 41 3.90 -29.67 17.72
N THR A 42 2.77 -30.25 18.13
CA THR A 42 1.56 -30.28 17.33
C THR A 42 0.47 -29.42 17.94
N ILE A 43 -0.13 -28.54 17.11
CA ILE A 43 -1.28 -27.72 17.48
C ILE A 43 -2.46 -28.17 16.62
N ASP A 44 -3.53 -28.64 17.27
CA ASP A 44 -4.77 -28.98 16.59
C ASP A 44 -5.63 -27.73 16.38
N LEU A 45 -5.85 -27.34 15.13
CA LEU A 45 -6.64 -26.16 14.75
C LEU A 45 -8.16 -26.45 14.74
N LYS A 46 -8.59 -27.70 14.97
CA LYS A 46 -10.02 -28.08 15.11
C LYS A 46 -10.90 -27.57 13.97
N GLY A 47 -10.39 -27.60 12.73
CA GLY A 47 -11.08 -27.12 11.55
C GLY A 47 -11.08 -25.61 11.34
N ASN A 48 -10.30 -24.84 12.11
CA ASN A 48 -10.12 -23.41 11.87
C ASN A 48 -9.26 -23.18 10.65
N TYR A 49 -9.36 -21.95 10.12
CA TYR A 49 -8.58 -21.52 8.97
C TYR A 49 -7.15 -21.17 9.36
N VAL A 50 -6.24 -21.43 8.45
CA VAL A 50 -4.88 -20.91 8.46
C VAL A 50 -4.53 -20.34 7.08
N SER A 51 -3.92 -19.16 7.07
CA SER A 51 -3.46 -18.49 5.86
C SER A 51 -2.07 -17.87 6.11
N ALA A 52 -1.41 -17.43 5.05
CA ALA A 52 -0.35 -16.43 5.18
C ALA A 52 -0.92 -15.17 5.84
N GLY A 53 -0.10 -14.42 6.54
CA GLY A 53 -0.47 -13.09 7.03
C GLY A 53 -0.76 -12.13 5.88
N PHE A 54 -1.60 -11.13 6.13
CA PHE A 54 -1.85 -10.08 5.15
C PHE A 54 -0.63 -9.17 4.99
N ILE A 55 -0.52 -8.61 3.79
CA ILE A 55 0.45 -7.57 3.44
C ILE A 55 -0.35 -6.32 3.11
N ASP A 56 0.02 -5.17 3.69
CA ASP A 56 -0.62 -3.89 3.42
C ASP A 56 0.42 -2.89 2.92
N LEU A 57 0.27 -2.44 1.69
CA LEU A 57 1.23 -1.57 1.02
C LEU A 57 0.93 -0.06 1.21
N HIS A 58 -0.15 0.27 1.95
CA HIS A 58 -0.59 1.66 2.11
C HIS A 58 -1.24 1.85 3.50
N VAL A 59 -0.46 2.37 4.44
CA VAL A 59 -0.88 2.57 5.84
C VAL A 59 -0.25 3.83 6.42
N HIS A 60 -1.07 4.78 6.87
CA HIS A 60 -0.63 6.01 7.51
C HIS A 60 -0.63 5.94 9.03
N GLY A 61 -1.52 5.11 9.61
CA GLY A 61 -1.68 5.05 11.04
C GLY A 61 -2.64 3.98 11.54
N GLY A 62 -2.95 4.04 12.83
CA GLY A 62 -3.89 3.16 13.52
C GLY A 62 -3.83 3.33 15.04
N ALA A 63 -4.87 2.87 15.72
CA ALA A 63 -4.97 2.88 17.18
C ALA A 63 -4.71 4.26 17.82
N GLY A 64 -5.08 5.35 17.16
CA GLY A 64 -4.89 6.70 17.65
C GLY A 64 -3.52 7.33 17.38
N SER A 65 -2.67 6.68 16.59
CA SER A 65 -1.30 7.12 16.25
C SER A 65 -1.07 7.13 14.74
N SER A 66 -0.09 7.91 14.28
CA SER A 66 0.34 8.01 12.88
C SER A 66 1.84 7.77 12.78
N PHE A 67 2.29 7.29 11.63
CA PHE A 67 3.73 7.22 11.34
C PHE A 67 4.38 8.61 11.28
N MET A 68 3.58 9.65 10.99
CA MET A 68 4.00 11.06 11.00
C MET A 68 3.89 11.73 12.40
N ASP A 69 3.79 10.96 13.49
CA ASP A 69 3.90 11.48 14.86
C ASP A 69 5.37 11.71 15.29
N TYR A 70 6.30 11.17 14.52
CA TYR A 70 7.75 11.32 14.67
C TYR A 70 8.30 10.80 16.00
N ASP A 71 7.64 9.79 16.61
CA ASP A 71 8.12 9.11 17.82
C ASP A 71 8.00 7.59 17.72
N GLN A 72 8.92 6.90 18.37
CA GLN A 72 9.03 5.43 18.30
C GLN A 72 7.84 4.71 18.96
N ILE A 73 7.18 5.32 19.94
CA ILE A 73 6.05 4.69 20.66
C ILE A 73 4.85 4.63 19.75
N SER A 74 4.50 5.76 19.10
CA SER A 74 3.43 5.85 18.11
C SER A 74 3.69 4.92 16.94
N PHE A 75 4.92 4.90 16.40
CA PHE A 75 5.30 4.02 15.30
C PHE A 75 5.06 2.54 15.64
N LYS A 76 5.58 2.07 16.78
CA LYS A 76 5.38 0.70 17.26
C LYS A 76 3.91 0.38 17.48
N LYS A 77 3.17 1.33 18.04
CA LYS A 77 1.74 1.16 18.34
C LYS A 77 0.94 0.89 17.05
N VAL A 78 1.22 1.63 15.97
CA VAL A 78 0.59 1.42 14.67
C VAL A 78 0.92 0.01 14.14
N VAL A 79 2.20 -0.36 14.06
CA VAL A 79 2.62 -1.68 13.57
C VAL A 79 1.95 -2.80 14.36
N LYS A 80 2.02 -2.74 15.69
CA LYS A 80 1.44 -3.78 16.57
C LYS A 80 -0.09 -3.84 16.50
N TYR A 81 -0.75 -2.73 16.21
CA TYR A 81 -2.19 -2.73 15.96
C TYR A 81 -2.52 -3.55 14.69
N HIS A 82 -1.84 -3.27 13.58
CA HIS A 82 -2.07 -3.99 12.31
C HIS A 82 -1.70 -5.48 12.42
N GLU A 83 -0.61 -5.82 13.11
CA GLU A 83 -0.25 -7.22 13.38
C GLU A 83 -1.39 -7.97 14.09
N LYS A 84 -2.02 -7.36 15.10
CA LYS A 84 -3.17 -7.94 15.81
C LYS A 84 -4.39 -8.15 14.95
N GLN A 85 -4.53 -7.39 13.85
CA GLN A 85 -5.61 -7.52 12.86
C GLN A 85 -5.26 -8.52 11.74
N GLY A 86 -4.05 -9.12 11.78
CA GLY A 86 -3.60 -10.11 10.80
C GLY A 86 -2.72 -9.58 9.68
N THR A 87 -2.43 -8.27 9.64
CA THR A 87 -1.47 -7.66 8.72
C THR A 87 -0.07 -7.81 9.31
N LEU A 88 0.66 -8.83 8.86
CA LEU A 88 1.98 -9.15 9.41
C LEU A 88 3.10 -8.33 8.78
N ASN A 89 2.88 -7.84 7.56
CA ASN A 89 3.84 -6.98 6.86
C ASN A 89 3.14 -5.75 6.29
N LEU A 90 3.75 -4.59 6.40
CA LEU A 90 3.20 -3.34 5.91
C LEU A 90 4.27 -2.36 5.42
N MET A 91 3.84 -1.41 4.59
CA MET A 91 4.64 -0.25 4.20
C MET A 91 4.14 0.99 4.95
N PRO A 92 4.89 1.50 5.94
CA PRO A 92 4.62 2.81 6.51
C PRO A 92 4.57 3.86 5.41
N THR A 93 3.47 4.60 5.36
CA THR A 93 3.20 5.57 4.30
C THR A 93 3.27 6.99 4.86
N SER A 94 4.03 7.87 4.16
CA SER A 94 4.10 9.29 4.48
C SER A 94 2.81 10.01 4.12
N LEU A 95 2.58 11.18 4.71
CA LEU A 95 1.66 12.18 4.20
C LEU A 95 2.44 13.27 3.48
N THR A 96 1.78 14.00 2.58
CA THR A 96 2.29 15.24 2.02
C THR A 96 2.47 16.26 3.14
N ALA A 97 3.68 16.75 3.31
CA ALA A 97 4.08 17.65 4.40
C ALA A 97 5.31 18.49 4.01
N ALA A 98 5.75 19.38 4.86
CA ALA A 98 7.00 20.10 4.66
C ALA A 98 8.19 19.11 4.63
N ASN A 99 9.23 19.42 3.83
CA ASN A 99 10.37 18.52 3.62
C ASN A 99 11.05 18.09 4.94
N ASN A 100 11.16 19.00 5.91
CA ASN A 100 11.74 18.67 7.22
C ASN A 100 10.92 17.64 8.00
N GLU A 101 9.61 17.59 7.81
CA GLU A 101 8.73 16.60 8.43
C GLU A 101 8.85 15.25 7.73
N ILE A 102 8.94 15.24 6.39
CA ILE A 102 9.23 14.05 5.60
C ILE A 102 10.59 13.46 6.01
N TYR A 103 11.64 14.29 6.14
CA TYR A 103 12.95 13.81 6.61
C TYR A 103 12.87 13.15 7.98
N ARG A 104 12.15 13.74 8.93
CA ARG A 104 11.96 13.17 10.28
C ARG A 104 11.26 11.80 10.23
N PHE A 105 10.26 11.65 9.39
CA PHE A 105 9.60 10.37 9.17
C PHE A 105 10.56 9.32 8.61
N LEU A 106 11.34 9.65 7.59
CA LEU A 106 12.31 8.76 6.95
C LEU A 106 13.44 8.35 7.93
N GLU A 107 13.94 9.29 8.72
CA GLU A 107 14.94 9.03 9.76
C GLU A 107 14.37 8.12 10.86
N LEU A 108 13.14 8.36 11.29
CA LEU A 108 12.46 7.50 12.26
C LEU A 108 12.26 6.09 11.70
N TYR A 109 11.78 5.95 10.46
CA TYR A 109 11.65 4.65 9.81
C TYR A 109 12.97 3.89 9.80
N THR A 110 14.07 4.55 9.41
CA THR A 110 15.41 3.94 9.37
C THR A 110 15.83 3.41 10.74
N GLN A 111 15.54 4.14 11.82
CA GLN A 111 15.77 3.67 13.19
C GLN A 111 14.88 2.46 13.51
N MET A 112 13.61 2.50 13.13
CA MET A 112 12.65 1.43 13.42
C MET A 112 12.92 0.15 12.62
N LYS A 113 13.51 0.25 11.43
CA LYS A 113 13.94 -0.90 10.62
C LYS A 113 15.04 -1.73 11.30
N SER A 114 15.76 -1.16 12.27
CA SER A 114 16.73 -1.86 13.12
C SER A 114 16.16 -2.29 14.46
N ASN A 115 14.88 -2.06 14.74
CA ASN A 115 14.25 -2.37 16.03
C ASN A 115 13.64 -3.77 16.03
N ASP A 116 14.15 -4.68 16.85
CA ASP A 116 13.74 -6.10 16.91
C ASP A 116 12.23 -6.30 17.10
N SER A 117 11.50 -5.35 17.66
CA SER A 117 10.08 -5.51 17.91
C SER A 117 9.19 -5.31 16.69
N VAL A 118 9.68 -4.70 15.62
CA VAL A 118 8.88 -4.35 14.43
C VAL A 118 9.59 -4.51 13.09
N LYS A 119 10.92 -4.70 13.08
CA LYS A 119 11.73 -4.74 11.84
C LYS A 119 11.23 -5.73 10.80
N ASP A 120 10.74 -6.89 11.25
CA ASP A 120 10.32 -7.98 10.38
C ASP A 120 8.95 -7.71 9.73
N SER A 121 8.18 -6.76 10.28
CA SER A 121 6.90 -6.33 9.72
C SER A 121 7.03 -5.20 8.70
N LEU A 122 8.21 -4.58 8.57
CA LEU A 122 8.43 -3.43 7.70
C LEU A 122 8.97 -3.87 6.33
N LEU A 123 8.23 -3.59 5.25
CA LEU A 123 8.60 -3.97 3.88
C LEU A 123 9.36 -2.86 3.12
N GLY A 124 9.47 -1.70 3.67
CA GLY A 124 9.99 -0.49 3.04
C GLY A 124 9.04 0.68 3.29
N VAL A 125 9.36 1.83 2.72
CA VAL A 125 8.56 3.05 2.82
C VAL A 125 7.76 3.25 1.53
N HIS A 126 6.50 3.61 1.67
CA HIS A 126 5.71 4.24 0.64
C HIS A 126 5.68 5.75 0.86
N MET A 127 6.17 6.51 -0.10
CA MET A 127 6.06 7.96 -0.12
C MET A 127 4.77 8.35 -0.84
N GLU A 128 3.76 8.87 -0.12
CA GLU A 128 2.58 9.43 -0.75
C GLU A 128 2.72 10.96 -0.84
N GLY A 129 3.13 11.41 -2.01
CA GLY A 129 3.52 12.81 -2.24
C GLY A 129 4.97 13.11 -1.84
N PRO A 130 5.36 14.40 -1.86
CA PRO A 130 4.55 15.60 -2.05
C PRO A 130 4.21 15.97 -3.51
N PHE A 131 4.60 15.19 -4.50
CA PHE A 131 4.44 15.46 -5.92
C PHE A 131 3.03 15.12 -6.42
N LEU A 132 2.02 15.73 -5.80
CA LEU A 132 0.59 15.48 -6.02
C LEU A 132 -0.09 16.69 -6.63
N SER A 133 -1.22 16.47 -7.31
CA SER A 133 -2.05 17.55 -7.83
C SER A 133 -2.76 18.28 -6.70
N THR A 134 -2.63 19.61 -6.66
CA THR A 134 -3.37 20.46 -5.71
C THR A 134 -4.88 20.37 -5.89
N ASN A 135 -5.36 20.08 -7.11
CA ASN A 135 -6.78 19.89 -7.41
C ASN A 135 -7.32 18.55 -6.90
N LYS A 136 -6.44 17.60 -6.61
CA LYS A 136 -6.76 16.22 -6.20
C LYS A 136 -6.04 15.81 -4.92
N CYS A 137 -5.65 16.76 -4.09
CA CYS A 137 -4.97 16.49 -2.84
C CYS A 137 -5.80 15.61 -1.86
N GLY A 138 -7.12 15.56 -2.02
CA GLY A 138 -7.98 14.76 -1.14
C GLY A 138 -7.84 15.22 0.31
N ALA A 139 -7.46 14.30 1.18
CA ALA A 139 -7.18 14.56 2.60
C ALA A 139 -5.74 15.05 2.86
N GLN A 140 -4.87 15.05 1.85
CA GLN A 140 -3.50 15.59 1.96
C GLN A 140 -3.52 17.12 2.06
N ASP A 141 -2.51 17.72 2.71
CA ASP A 141 -2.41 19.18 2.78
C ASP A 141 -1.94 19.76 1.44
N GLY A 142 -2.86 20.41 0.72
CA GLY A 142 -2.60 20.99 -0.58
C GLY A 142 -1.52 22.10 -0.58
N LEU A 143 -1.18 22.68 0.58
CA LEU A 143 -0.11 23.67 0.71
C LEU A 143 1.27 23.07 0.42
N PHE A 144 1.44 21.77 0.63
CA PHE A 144 2.70 21.06 0.41
C PHE A 144 2.70 20.24 -0.88
N CYS A 145 1.59 20.21 -1.64
CA CYS A 145 1.59 19.61 -2.97
C CYS A 145 2.45 20.46 -3.92
N THR A 146 3.38 19.82 -4.62
CA THR A 146 4.33 20.52 -5.48
C THR A 146 4.61 19.74 -6.76
N LYS A 147 5.16 20.44 -7.75
CA LYS A 147 5.73 19.77 -8.93
C LYS A 147 6.91 18.91 -8.54
N VAL A 148 7.21 17.93 -9.38
CA VAL A 148 8.37 17.07 -9.22
C VAL A 148 9.66 17.90 -9.14
N ASP A 149 10.46 17.55 -8.14
CA ASP A 149 11.83 18.01 -7.95
C ASP A 149 12.70 16.76 -7.72
N VAL A 150 13.50 16.41 -8.73
CA VAL A 150 14.36 15.21 -8.69
C VAL A 150 15.48 15.37 -7.65
N ASP A 151 16.01 16.58 -7.47
CA ASP A 151 17.06 16.85 -6.48
C ASP A 151 16.52 16.71 -5.05
N GLU A 152 15.26 17.13 -4.82
CA GLU A 152 14.61 16.93 -3.53
C GLU A 152 14.30 15.45 -3.29
N CYS A 153 13.85 14.73 -4.32
CA CYS A 153 13.65 13.29 -4.22
C CYS A 153 14.96 12.57 -3.88
N GLN A 154 16.10 12.97 -4.45
CA GLN A 154 17.40 12.39 -4.10
C GLN A 154 17.70 12.57 -2.60
N LYS A 155 17.37 13.72 -2.00
CA LYS A 155 17.54 13.93 -0.55
C LYS A 155 16.68 12.98 0.28
N TYR A 156 15.44 12.65 -0.17
CA TYR A 156 14.63 11.62 0.49
C TYR A 156 15.32 10.25 0.44
N LEU A 157 15.85 9.87 -0.72
CA LEU A 157 16.58 8.60 -0.88
C LEU A 157 17.87 8.55 -0.05
N ASP A 158 18.55 9.67 0.11
CA ASP A 158 19.73 9.78 0.97
C ASP A 158 19.41 9.61 2.45
N LYS A 159 18.18 10.01 2.88
CA LYS A 159 17.69 9.82 4.25
C LYS A 159 17.22 8.38 4.51
N CYS A 160 16.67 7.71 3.52
CA CYS A 160 16.16 6.36 3.65
C CYS A 160 16.31 5.57 2.34
N SER A 161 17.28 4.67 2.30
CA SER A 161 17.49 3.77 1.14
C SER A 161 16.42 2.68 0.99
N ASP A 162 15.51 2.56 1.96
CA ASP A 162 14.44 1.55 1.94
C ASP A 162 13.10 2.12 1.45
N ILE A 163 13.12 3.25 0.74
CA ILE A 163 11.96 3.72 -0.03
C ILE A 163 11.76 2.73 -1.18
N LYS A 164 10.58 2.09 -1.20
CA LYS A 164 10.22 1.06 -2.21
C LYS A 164 9.21 1.55 -3.21
N ARG A 165 8.47 2.60 -2.86
CA ARG A 165 7.38 3.09 -3.67
C ARG A 165 7.17 4.59 -3.46
N MET A 166 6.80 5.29 -4.53
CA MET A 166 6.40 6.69 -4.50
C MET A 166 5.13 6.92 -5.31
N THR A 167 4.15 7.58 -4.69
CA THR A 167 2.94 8.06 -5.37
C THR A 167 3.18 9.46 -5.92
N ILE A 168 2.94 9.62 -7.21
CA ILE A 168 3.17 10.86 -7.98
C ILE A 168 1.95 11.09 -8.88
N ALA A 169 1.47 12.33 -8.96
CA ALA A 169 0.52 12.72 -9.99
C ALA A 169 1.25 12.88 -11.34
N PRO A 170 0.87 12.16 -12.39
CA PRO A 170 1.60 12.18 -13.67
C PRO A 170 1.78 13.56 -14.29
N GLU A 171 0.82 14.47 -14.12
CA GLU A 171 0.89 15.84 -14.62
C GLU A 171 1.88 16.73 -13.86
N MET A 172 2.36 16.25 -12.69
CA MET A 172 3.37 16.95 -11.90
C MET A 172 4.78 16.53 -12.28
N ASP A 173 4.94 15.43 -13.06
CA ASP A 173 6.23 14.84 -13.51
C ASP A 173 6.45 15.15 -15.00
N GLU A 174 6.95 16.32 -15.28
CA GLU A 174 7.20 16.78 -16.66
C GLU A 174 8.21 15.86 -17.36
N GLY A 175 7.79 15.28 -18.49
CA GLY A 175 8.59 14.31 -19.24
C GLY A 175 8.83 12.99 -18.49
N PHE A 176 8.12 12.75 -17.40
CA PHE A 176 8.24 11.56 -16.55
C PHE A 176 9.66 11.31 -16.04
N GLN A 177 10.40 12.39 -15.77
CA GLN A 177 11.80 12.32 -15.36
C GLN A 177 11.97 11.61 -14.03
N LEU A 178 11.11 11.91 -13.05
CA LEU A 178 11.18 11.26 -11.76
C LEU A 178 10.78 9.78 -11.84
N ALA A 179 9.81 9.44 -12.67
CA ALA A 179 9.43 8.06 -12.89
C ALA A 179 10.63 7.25 -13.42
N HIS A 180 11.30 7.72 -14.46
CA HIS A 180 12.52 7.06 -14.97
C HIS A 180 13.61 6.96 -13.92
N TYR A 181 13.87 8.05 -13.20
CA TYR A 181 14.89 8.10 -12.14
C TYR A 181 14.64 7.06 -11.03
N LEU A 182 13.39 6.89 -10.59
CA LEU A 182 13.01 5.91 -9.56
C LEU A 182 13.06 4.48 -10.09
N ARG A 183 12.59 4.24 -11.32
CA ARG A 183 12.61 2.90 -11.94
C ARG A 183 14.02 2.35 -12.14
N GLU A 184 14.99 3.18 -12.51
CA GLU A 184 16.41 2.80 -12.58
C GLU A 184 16.95 2.32 -11.22
N ARG A 185 16.30 2.72 -10.11
CA ARG A 185 16.65 2.34 -8.73
C ARG A 185 15.78 1.22 -8.17
N ASN A 186 14.97 0.57 -9.01
CA ASN A 186 14.00 -0.46 -8.61
C ASN A 186 12.98 0.03 -7.57
N ILE A 187 12.59 1.29 -7.64
CA ILE A 187 11.52 1.88 -6.84
C ILE A 187 10.25 1.91 -7.69
N SER A 188 9.15 1.38 -7.17
CA SER A 188 7.85 1.40 -7.82
C SER A 188 7.30 2.81 -7.89
N VAL A 189 6.72 3.16 -9.04
CA VAL A 189 6.11 4.48 -9.27
C VAL A 189 4.61 4.29 -9.43
N SER A 190 3.86 4.87 -8.51
CA SER A 190 2.41 4.75 -8.48
C SER A 190 1.75 6.06 -8.89
N ALA A 191 0.78 6.00 -9.81
CA ALA A 191 -0.05 7.17 -10.10
C ALA A 191 -1.16 7.32 -9.05
N GLY A 192 -1.27 8.49 -8.47
CA GLY A 192 -2.31 8.82 -7.49
C GLY A 192 -2.50 10.32 -7.32
N HIS A 193 -3.60 10.75 -6.70
CA HIS A 193 -3.90 12.16 -6.45
C HIS A 193 -3.71 13.03 -7.69
N THR A 194 -4.33 12.61 -8.81
CA THR A 194 -4.07 13.14 -10.14
C THR A 194 -5.33 13.73 -10.78
N ASP A 195 -5.15 14.87 -11.42
CA ASP A 195 -6.16 15.56 -12.22
C ASP A 195 -5.98 15.31 -13.74
N CYS A 196 -5.04 14.41 -14.10
CA CYS A 196 -4.71 14.15 -15.48
C CYS A 196 -5.86 13.47 -16.25
N LEU A 197 -5.87 13.68 -17.57
CA LEU A 197 -6.78 13.03 -18.50
C LEU A 197 -6.15 11.76 -19.08
N TYR A 198 -6.93 11.06 -19.90
CA TYR A 198 -6.60 9.79 -20.53
C TYR A 198 -5.21 9.75 -21.18
N GLU A 199 -4.89 10.75 -22.00
CA GLU A 199 -3.64 10.78 -22.77
C GLU A 199 -2.40 10.90 -21.86
N THR A 200 -2.49 11.73 -20.82
CA THR A 200 -1.39 11.89 -19.87
C THR A 200 -1.19 10.62 -19.05
N MET A 201 -2.28 10.00 -18.56
CA MET A 201 -2.19 8.74 -17.83
C MET A 201 -1.62 7.63 -18.72
N THR A 202 -2.09 7.50 -19.97
CA THR A 202 -1.56 6.49 -20.91
C THR A 202 -0.07 6.67 -21.15
N LYS A 203 0.41 7.92 -21.31
CA LYS A 203 1.84 8.20 -21.46
C LYS A 203 2.62 7.83 -20.17
N ALA A 204 2.09 8.15 -19.01
CA ALA A 204 2.71 7.81 -17.72
C ALA A 204 2.87 6.29 -17.55
N LEU A 205 1.82 5.51 -17.83
CA LEU A 205 1.86 4.05 -17.79
C LEU A 205 2.93 3.47 -18.72
N ASN A 206 3.11 4.06 -19.91
CA ASN A 206 4.17 3.69 -20.86
C ASN A 206 5.56 4.19 -20.46
N SER A 207 5.66 5.05 -19.46
CA SER A 207 6.91 5.70 -19.00
C SER A 207 7.38 5.24 -17.63
N GLY A 208 6.85 4.11 -17.12
CA GLY A 208 7.36 3.48 -15.91
C GLY A 208 6.46 3.56 -14.68
N TYR A 209 5.28 4.17 -14.78
CA TYR A 209 4.27 4.05 -13.74
C TYR A 209 3.70 2.63 -13.77
N ASP A 210 3.95 1.85 -12.72
CA ASP A 210 3.64 0.42 -12.63
C ASP A 210 2.52 0.08 -11.64
N MET A 211 2.07 1.07 -10.88
CA MET A 211 0.99 0.92 -9.90
C MET A 211 0.04 2.12 -9.91
N ILE A 212 -1.15 1.90 -9.36
CA ILE A 212 -2.16 2.94 -9.12
C ILE A 212 -2.51 2.94 -7.63
N THR A 213 -2.34 4.09 -7.00
CA THR A 213 -2.68 4.32 -5.59
C THR A 213 -4.20 4.48 -5.45
N HIS A 214 -4.82 3.73 -4.52
CA HIS A 214 -6.25 3.77 -4.16
C HIS A 214 -7.16 4.24 -5.31
N MET A 215 -7.20 3.43 -6.39
CA MET A 215 -7.95 3.73 -7.62
C MET A 215 -9.36 4.26 -7.32
N TYR A 216 -9.82 5.25 -8.06
CA TYR A 216 -11.01 6.09 -7.91
C TYR A 216 -10.89 7.21 -6.87
N SER A 217 -10.12 7.05 -5.80
CA SER A 217 -9.93 8.12 -4.82
C SER A 217 -9.02 9.19 -5.40
N SER A 218 -9.45 10.45 -5.34
CA SER A 218 -8.67 11.61 -5.82
C SER A 218 -8.17 11.47 -7.27
N MET A 219 -9.01 10.91 -8.16
CA MET A 219 -8.73 10.73 -9.60
C MET A 219 -9.91 11.17 -10.46
N ASN A 220 -9.62 11.52 -11.71
CA ASN A 220 -10.64 11.81 -12.71
C ASN A 220 -11.04 10.55 -13.49
N GLY A 221 -12.37 10.34 -13.60
CA GLY A 221 -12.96 9.53 -14.64
C GLY A 221 -13.49 10.41 -15.78
N ILE A 222 -14.55 9.95 -16.45
CA ILE A 222 -15.20 10.69 -17.53
C ILE A 222 -15.62 12.08 -17.06
N THR A 223 -15.08 13.11 -17.71
CA THR A 223 -15.39 14.51 -17.44
C THR A 223 -16.05 15.16 -18.66
N MET A 224 -16.64 16.33 -18.46
CA MET A 224 -17.21 17.13 -19.54
C MET A 224 -16.40 18.41 -19.71
N ILE A 225 -15.78 18.58 -20.89
CA ILE A 225 -15.00 19.77 -21.25
C ILE A 225 -15.63 20.39 -22.53
N ASN A 226 -15.99 21.65 -22.45
CA ASN A 226 -16.62 22.38 -23.57
C ASN A 226 -17.83 21.64 -24.20
N GLY A 227 -18.63 20.95 -23.36
CA GLY A 227 -19.80 20.19 -23.80
C GLY A 227 -19.51 18.78 -24.35
N PHE A 228 -18.26 18.36 -24.43
CA PHE A 228 -17.84 17.03 -24.88
C PHE A 228 -17.37 16.16 -23.74
N ARG A 229 -17.67 14.85 -23.82
CA ARG A 229 -17.15 13.87 -22.87
C ARG A 229 -15.70 13.56 -23.17
N ASN A 230 -14.87 13.58 -22.15
CA ASN A 230 -13.46 13.23 -22.20
C ASN A 230 -13.21 12.10 -21.23
N ALA A 231 -12.44 11.10 -21.66
CA ALA A 231 -11.96 10.04 -20.78
C ALA A 231 -10.91 10.58 -19.80
N GLY A 232 -10.94 10.11 -18.58
CA GLY A 232 -9.99 10.47 -17.54
C GLY A 232 -8.92 9.42 -17.30
N ALA A 233 -8.21 9.58 -16.19
CA ALA A 233 -7.20 8.65 -15.74
C ALA A 233 -7.78 7.25 -15.51
N ILE A 234 -8.99 7.16 -14.93
CA ILE A 234 -9.64 5.89 -14.60
C ILE A 234 -9.84 5.02 -15.84
N GLU A 235 -10.29 5.61 -16.95
CA GLU A 235 -10.51 4.89 -18.21
C GLU A 235 -9.18 4.39 -18.79
N ALA A 236 -8.11 5.18 -18.72
CA ALA A 236 -6.78 4.76 -19.18
C ALA A 236 -6.26 3.57 -18.34
N ILE A 237 -6.46 3.60 -17.03
CA ILE A 237 -6.06 2.54 -16.11
C ILE A 237 -6.83 1.24 -16.38
N LEU A 238 -8.16 1.34 -16.56
CA LEU A 238 -9.01 0.17 -16.82
C LEU A 238 -8.73 -0.50 -18.17
N LEU A 239 -8.25 0.27 -19.15
CA LEU A 239 -7.89 -0.24 -20.49
C LEU A 239 -6.44 -0.72 -20.59
N ASN A 240 -5.63 -0.53 -19.56
CA ASN A 240 -4.27 -1.06 -19.48
C ASN A 240 -4.27 -2.40 -18.74
N ASP A 241 -3.80 -3.46 -19.37
CA ASP A 241 -3.85 -4.82 -18.81
C ASP A 241 -2.74 -5.09 -17.78
N ASP A 242 -1.63 -4.35 -17.82
CA ASP A 242 -0.41 -4.68 -17.07
C ASP A 242 -0.28 -3.96 -15.72
N VAL A 243 -0.90 -2.76 -15.57
CA VAL A 243 -0.76 -1.98 -14.35
C VAL A 243 -1.54 -2.58 -13.19
N CYS A 244 -0.91 -2.69 -12.01
CA CYS A 244 -1.57 -3.08 -10.77
C CYS A 244 -2.34 -1.90 -10.16
N VAL A 245 -3.51 -2.17 -9.57
CA VAL A 245 -4.35 -1.15 -8.93
C VAL A 245 -4.59 -1.47 -7.46
N GLU A 246 -4.46 -0.47 -6.61
CA GLU A 246 -4.91 -0.57 -5.22
C GLU A 246 -6.38 -0.24 -5.11
N LEU A 247 -7.08 -0.99 -4.24
CA LEU A 247 -8.48 -0.75 -3.90
C LEU A 247 -8.63 -0.70 -2.37
N ILE A 248 -9.33 0.31 -1.88
CA ILE A 248 -9.80 0.39 -0.50
C ILE A 248 -11.18 -0.24 -0.46
N ALA A 249 -11.25 -1.49 0.03
CA ALA A 249 -12.48 -2.31 -0.02
C ALA A 249 -13.27 -2.31 1.31
N ASP A 250 -13.32 -1.17 1.99
CA ASP A 250 -14.00 -0.99 3.28
C ASP A 250 -15.53 -0.81 3.17
N GLY A 251 -16.07 -0.84 1.94
CA GLY A 251 -17.49 -0.62 1.66
C GLY A 251 -17.94 0.85 1.80
N LYS A 252 -17.01 1.79 1.99
CA LYS A 252 -17.24 3.24 2.07
C LYS A 252 -16.58 3.97 0.91
N HIS A 253 -15.28 3.72 0.69
CA HIS A 253 -14.54 4.29 -0.44
C HIS A 253 -15.06 3.76 -1.76
N LEU A 254 -15.21 2.44 -1.88
CA LEU A 254 -15.71 1.81 -3.10
C LEU A 254 -16.94 0.94 -2.80
N PRO A 255 -18.08 1.18 -3.47
CA PRO A 255 -19.21 0.28 -3.43
C PRO A 255 -18.90 -1.04 -4.15
N ALA A 256 -19.48 -2.14 -3.71
CA ALA A 256 -19.23 -3.48 -4.26
C ALA A 256 -19.34 -3.57 -5.80
N PRO A 257 -20.30 -2.91 -6.50
CA PRO A 257 -20.36 -2.95 -7.97
C PRO A 257 -19.12 -2.36 -8.66
N ILE A 258 -18.45 -1.38 -8.06
CA ILE A 258 -17.22 -0.81 -8.63
C ILE A 258 -16.06 -1.79 -8.44
N ILE A 259 -15.94 -2.43 -7.28
CA ILE A 259 -14.94 -3.48 -7.04
C ILE A 259 -15.15 -4.63 -8.03
N GLU A 260 -16.40 -5.05 -8.27
CA GLU A 260 -16.72 -6.07 -9.26
C GLU A 260 -16.34 -5.65 -10.68
N LEU A 261 -16.58 -4.40 -11.06
CA LEU A 261 -16.19 -3.85 -12.36
C LEU A 261 -14.67 -3.90 -12.56
N VAL A 262 -13.92 -3.42 -11.56
CA VAL A 262 -12.45 -3.47 -11.60
C VAL A 262 -11.96 -4.91 -11.67
N TYR A 263 -12.53 -5.81 -10.88
CA TYR A 263 -12.17 -7.23 -10.91
C TYR A 263 -12.39 -7.87 -12.29
N LYS A 264 -13.49 -7.54 -12.96
CA LYS A 264 -13.77 -8.05 -14.32
C LYS A 264 -12.81 -7.54 -15.37
N LEU A 265 -12.32 -6.32 -15.23
CA LEU A 265 -11.43 -5.70 -16.20
C LEU A 265 -9.94 -5.98 -15.92
N LYS A 266 -9.52 -5.94 -14.65
CA LYS A 266 -8.12 -6.10 -14.26
C LYS A 266 -7.74 -7.54 -13.88
N GLY A 267 -8.72 -8.39 -13.56
CA GLY A 267 -8.45 -9.72 -13.02
C GLY A 267 -7.84 -9.69 -11.60
N LYS A 268 -7.74 -10.87 -11.00
CA LYS A 268 -7.27 -11.02 -9.60
C LYS A 268 -5.77 -10.72 -9.41
N ASP A 269 -4.98 -10.84 -10.46
CA ASP A 269 -3.52 -10.75 -10.38
C ASP A 269 -3.02 -9.29 -10.45
N ASN A 270 -3.89 -8.36 -10.87
CA ASN A 270 -3.59 -6.93 -10.98
C ASN A 270 -4.37 -6.08 -9.95
N ILE A 271 -4.91 -6.69 -8.89
CA ILE A 271 -5.61 -5.98 -7.81
C ILE A 271 -4.89 -6.23 -6.50
N ILE A 272 -4.65 -5.14 -5.77
CA ILE A 272 -4.07 -5.15 -4.44
C ILE A 272 -5.07 -4.47 -3.51
N PHE A 273 -5.50 -5.16 -2.46
CA PHE A 273 -6.30 -4.53 -1.41
C PHE A 273 -5.39 -3.86 -0.40
N VAL A 274 -5.68 -2.61 -0.08
CA VAL A 274 -4.99 -1.81 0.93
C VAL A 274 -5.97 -1.25 1.94
N SER A 275 -5.50 -0.94 3.14
CA SER A 275 -6.35 -0.32 4.15
C SER A 275 -6.44 1.18 4.00
N ASP A 276 -5.38 1.83 3.58
CA ASP A 276 -5.21 3.29 3.67
C ASP A 276 -5.58 3.79 5.08
N ALA A 277 -5.21 2.97 6.08
CA ALA A 277 -5.62 3.16 7.47
C ALA A 277 -4.97 4.43 8.03
N MET A 278 -5.82 5.24 8.65
CA MET A 278 -5.46 6.50 9.26
C MET A 278 -5.41 6.38 10.80
N ARG A 279 -4.94 7.43 11.47
CA ARG A 279 -4.86 7.53 12.94
C ARG A 279 -6.10 6.99 13.66
N ALA A 280 -7.31 7.33 13.20
CA ALA A 280 -8.57 6.95 13.84
C ALA A 280 -8.90 5.46 13.72
N THR A 281 -8.24 4.73 12.83
CA THR A 281 -8.52 3.29 12.63
C THR A 281 -8.34 2.51 13.93
N GLY A 282 -9.37 1.73 14.30
CA GLY A 282 -9.38 0.95 15.54
C GLY A 282 -9.61 1.76 16.80
N THR A 283 -10.19 2.95 16.68
CA THR A 283 -10.61 3.78 17.81
C THR A 283 -12.09 4.10 17.73
N ASP A 284 -12.67 4.56 18.84
CA ASP A 284 -14.05 5.07 18.90
C ASP A 284 -14.13 6.57 18.58
N ALA A 285 -13.07 7.17 18.05
CA ALA A 285 -13.02 8.59 17.74
C ALA A 285 -14.03 8.93 16.63
N LYS A 286 -14.88 9.94 16.88
CA LYS A 286 -15.83 10.46 15.89
C LYS A 286 -15.19 11.43 14.91
N GLU A 287 -14.09 12.03 15.31
CA GLU A 287 -13.32 13.01 14.55
C GLU A 287 -11.84 12.69 14.70
N SER A 288 -11.08 12.93 13.65
CA SER A 288 -9.64 12.75 13.63
C SER A 288 -9.03 13.81 12.70
N TYR A 289 -7.74 14.04 12.85
CA TYR A 289 -6.98 14.91 11.97
C TYR A 289 -5.93 14.12 11.22
N ILE A 290 -5.56 14.62 10.06
CA ILE A 290 -4.52 14.09 9.18
C ILE A 290 -3.32 15.04 9.32
N GLY A 291 -2.14 14.46 9.58
CA GLY A 291 -0.96 15.24 9.88
C GLY A 291 -0.96 15.79 11.32
N LYS A 292 -0.25 16.87 11.53
CA LYS A 292 -0.17 17.61 12.81
C LYS A 292 -0.87 18.94 12.74
#